data_f0e28c55f1c0fefdf15bedf68f3958f6
#
_entry.id   f0e28c55f1c0fefdf15bedf68f3958f6
#
_cell.length_a   1.000
_cell.length_b   1.000
_cell.length_c   1.000
_cell.angle_alpha   90.00
_cell.angle_beta   90.00
_cell.angle_gamma   90.00
#
_symmetry.space_group_name_H-M   'P 1'
#
loop_
_entity.id
_entity.type
_entity.pdbx_description
1 polymer ?
#
loop_
_entity_poly.entity_id
_entity_poly.type
_entity_poly.pdbx_seq_one_letter_code
_entity_poly.pdbx_strand_id
1 'polypeptide(L)'
;MKYCDGRGTSYRNGNSYEDCKKIAEDINTRVKPIINDNGSMPWKQLSEEVDHDELVYKLVLKYLRRDGFDIGNFENPQVSVKSN
;
A
#
# COMPACT_ATOMS: atom_id res chain seq x y z
N MET A 1 -12.40 1.28 8.94
CA MET A 1 -11.59 0.85 10.08
C MET A 1 -10.39 0.10 9.62
N LYS A 2 -9.32 0.26 10.33
CA LYS A 2 -8.01 -0.19 9.88
C LYS A 2 -7.76 -1.63 10.21
N TYR A 3 -6.95 -2.28 9.39
CA TYR A 3 -6.51 -3.65 9.68
C TYR A 3 -5.60 -3.69 10.89
N CYS A 4 -4.77 -2.66 11.04
CA CYS A 4 -3.81 -2.55 12.13
C CYS A 4 -3.83 -1.13 12.62
N ASP A 5 -3.76 -0.92 13.93
CA ASP A 5 -3.71 0.43 14.44
C ASP A 5 -2.30 1.00 14.52
N GLY A 6 -1.31 0.15 14.41
CA GLY A 6 0.08 0.60 14.40
C GLY A 6 0.59 1.11 15.73
N ARG A 7 -0.17 0.98 16.78
CA ARG A 7 0.19 1.44 18.11
C ARG A 7 -0.09 0.37 19.13
N GLY A 8 0.66 0.39 20.18
CA GLY A 8 0.48 -0.54 21.25
C GLY A 8 0.74 -1.96 20.82
N THR A 9 0.23 -2.88 21.57
CA THR A 9 0.49 -4.28 21.35
C THR A 9 -0.65 -5.00 20.64
N SER A 10 -1.75 -4.31 20.46
CA SER A 10 -2.95 -4.91 19.90
C SER A 10 -3.23 -4.35 18.54
N TYR A 11 -3.43 -5.21 17.59
CA TYR A 11 -3.84 -4.82 16.25
C TYR A 11 -5.28 -5.19 16.06
N ARG A 12 -5.94 -4.49 15.17
CA ARG A 12 -7.34 -4.73 14.90
C ARG A 12 -7.58 -6.17 14.51
N ASN A 13 -8.64 -6.76 15.06
CA ASN A 13 -9.04 -8.15 14.82
C ASN A 13 -7.97 -9.16 15.24
N GLY A 14 -7.11 -8.76 16.18
CA GLY A 14 -6.07 -9.64 16.64
C GLY A 14 -4.92 -9.85 15.68
N ASN A 15 -4.86 -9.07 14.60
CA ASN A 15 -3.79 -9.18 13.63
C ASN A 15 -2.48 -8.68 14.22
N SER A 16 -1.43 -9.45 14.03
CA SER A 16 -0.08 -9.05 14.40
C SER A 16 0.53 -8.21 13.28
N TYR A 17 1.69 -7.63 13.55
CA TYR A 17 2.43 -6.91 12.53
C TYR A 17 2.74 -7.82 11.33
N GLU A 18 3.05 -9.09 11.60
CA GLU A 18 3.31 -10.05 10.54
C GLU A 18 2.07 -10.26 9.67
N ASP A 19 0.89 -10.31 10.28
CA ASP A 19 -0.35 -10.42 9.53
C ASP A 19 -0.58 -9.20 8.66
N CYS A 20 -0.26 -8.02 9.18
CA CYS A 20 -0.37 -6.78 8.41
C CYS A 20 0.57 -6.77 7.23
N LYS A 21 1.77 -7.33 7.39
CA LYS A 21 2.70 -7.44 6.27
C LYS A 21 2.17 -8.38 5.20
N LYS A 22 1.54 -9.48 5.59
CA LYS A 22 0.93 -10.39 4.63
C LYS A 22 -0.21 -9.73 3.88
N ILE A 23 -1.04 -8.97 4.59
CA ILE A 23 -2.13 -8.23 3.96
C ILE A 23 -1.56 -7.24 2.95
N ALA A 24 -0.50 -6.52 3.34
CA ALA A 24 0.12 -5.54 2.46
C ALA A 24 0.74 -6.19 1.23
N GLU A 25 1.37 -7.34 1.38
CA GLU A 25 1.93 -8.05 0.24
C GLU A 25 0.84 -8.53 -0.71
N ASP A 26 -0.27 -9.00 -0.17
CA ASP A 26 -1.41 -9.45 -0.95
C ASP A 26 -1.99 -8.29 -1.77
N ILE A 27 -2.16 -7.14 -1.12
CA ILE A 27 -2.64 -5.94 -1.79
C ILE A 27 -1.63 -5.49 -2.84
N ASN A 28 -0.35 -5.51 -2.51
CA ASN A 28 0.71 -5.15 -3.44
C ASN A 28 0.62 -6.00 -4.71
N THR A 29 0.47 -7.30 -4.55
CA THR A 29 0.34 -8.23 -5.68
C THR A 29 -0.89 -7.90 -6.52
N ARG A 30 -1.97 -7.48 -5.86
CA ARG A 30 -3.23 -7.18 -6.54
C ARG A 30 -3.16 -5.86 -7.30
N VAL A 31 -2.52 -4.83 -6.73
CA VAL A 31 -2.50 -3.51 -7.37
C VAL A 31 -1.43 -3.37 -8.44
N LYS A 32 -0.39 -4.18 -8.40
CA LYS A 32 0.69 -4.07 -9.40
C LYS A 32 0.18 -4.17 -10.84
N PRO A 33 -0.63 -5.18 -11.20
CA PRO A 33 -1.14 -5.24 -12.57
C PRO A 33 -2.05 -4.07 -12.92
N ILE A 34 -2.79 -3.55 -11.95
CA ILE A 34 -3.66 -2.38 -12.19
C ILE A 34 -2.79 -1.18 -12.52
N ILE A 35 -1.72 -0.96 -11.77
CA ILE A 35 -0.80 0.14 -12.03
C ILE A 35 -0.13 -0.04 -13.39
N ASN A 36 0.29 -1.25 -13.71
CA ASN A 36 0.93 -1.52 -15.00
C ASN A 36 -0.03 -1.24 -16.18
N ASP A 37 -1.29 -1.62 -16.04
CA ASP A 37 -2.28 -1.41 -17.09
C ASP A 37 -2.58 0.06 -17.31
N ASN A 38 -2.70 0.81 -16.21
CA ASN A 38 -3.12 2.21 -16.28
C ASN A 38 -1.95 3.18 -16.32
N GLY A 39 -0.75 2.70 -16.00
CA GLY A 39 0.44 3.54 -15.93
C GLY A 39 0.62 4.21 -14.58
N SER A 40 -0.46 4.37 -13.82
CA SER A 40 -0.38 5.01 -12.52
C SER A 40 -1.63 4.70 -11.70
N MET A 41 -1.54 4.96 -10.40
CA MET A 41 -2.66 4.83 -9.48
C MET A 41 -2.58 5.97 -8.46
N PRO A 42 -3.61 6.82 -8.33
CA PRO A 42 -3.61 7.87 -7.33
C PRO A 42 -3.51 7.32 -5.92
N TRP A 43 -2.87 8.04 -5.03
CA TRP A 43 -2.79 7.65 -3.62
C TRP A 43 -4.18 7.45 -3.02
N LYS A 44 -5.13 8.27 -3.44
CA LYS A 44 -6.50 8.14 -2.95
C LYS A 44 -7.08 6.77 -3.25
N GLN A 45 -6.88 6.28 -4.46
CA GLN A 45 -7.35 4.96 -4.84
C GLN A 45 -6.60 3.88 -4.07
N LEU A 46 -5.29 4.04 -3.90
CA LEU A 46 -4.51 3.09 -3.13
C LEU A 46 -4.97 3.04 -1.68
N SER A 47 -5.29 4.20 -1.11
CA SER A 47 -5.81 4.27 0.24
C SER A 47 -7.12 3.48 0.37
N GLU A 48 -7.97 3.54 -0.64
CA GLU A 48 -9.21 2.77 -0.66
C GLU A 48 -8.93 1.27 -0.74
N GLU A 49 -7.91 0.89 -1.49
CA GLU A 49 -7.53 -0.52 -1.60
C GLU A 49 -7.08 -1.10 -0.27
N VAL A 50 -6.49 -0.30 0.58
CA VAL A 50 -6.03 -0.74 1.90
C VAL A 50 -7.03 -0.42 3.00
N ASP A 51 -8.26 -0.04 2.64
CA ASP A 51 -9.33 0.28 3.59
C ASP A 51 -8.91 1.39 4.56
N HIS A 52 -8.16 2.37 4.06
CA HIS A 52 -7.67 3.54 4.80
C HIS A 52 -6.81 3.17 6.03
N ASP A 53 -6.22 2.00 6.02
CA ASP A 53 -5.30 1.59 7.09
C ASP A 53 -3.92 2.18 6.83
N GLU A 54 -3.48 3.07 7.71
CA GLU A 54 -2.21 3.77 7.53
C GLU A 54 -1.01 2.83 7.53
N LEU A 55 -1.00 1.83 8.40
CA LEU A 55 0.13 0.93 8.47
C LEU A 55 0.23 0.08 7.22
N VAL A 56 -0.88 -0.50 6.80
CA VAL A 56 -0.91 -1.30 5.58
C VAL A 56 -0.58 -0.43 4.37
N TYR A 57 -1.10 0.80 4.34
CA TYR A 57 -0.81 1.75 3.29
C TYR A 57 0.70 2.00 3.15
N LYS A 58 1.36 2.29 4.26
CA LYS A 58 2.80 2.53 4.26
C LYS A 58 3.57 1.30 3.83
N LEU A 59 3.14 0.13 4.26
CA LEU A 59 3.78 -1.11 3.87
C LEU A 59 3.62 -1.38 2.36
N VAL A 60 2.43 -1.13 1.82
CA VAL A 60 2.21 -1.29 0.38
C VAL A 60 3.09 -0.34 -0.41
N LEU A 61 3.17 0.93 0.01
CA LEU A 61 4.06 1.88 -0.66
C LEU A 61 5.51 1.41 -0.62
N LYS A 62 5.94 0.91 0.54
CA LYS A 62 7.30 0.40 0.69
C LYS A 62 7.56 -0.76 -0.27
N TYR A 63 6.60 -1.68 -0.37
CA TYR A 63 6.75 -2.84 -1.24
C TYR A 63 6.73 -2.45 -2.72
N LEU A 64 5.88 -1.49 -3.09
CA LEU A 64 5.85 -1.00 -4.47
C LEU A 64 7.17 -0.34 -4.83
N ARG A 65 7.71 0.47 -3.93
CA ARG A 65 9.00 1.09 -4.17
C ARG A 65 10.11 0.04 -4.30
N ARG A 66 10.07 -0.97 -3.45
CA ARG A 66 11.02 -2.09 -3.53
C ARG A 66 10.95 -2.78 -4.89
N ASP A 67 9.73 -2.88 -5.44
CA ASP A 67 9.51 -3.56 -6.71
C ASP A 67 9.77 -2.66 -7.93
N GLY A 68 10.24 -1.45 -7.71
CA GLY A 68 10.66 -0.56 -8.78
C GLY A 68 9.61 0.44 -9.25
N PHE A 69 8.51 0.57 -8.53
CA PHE A 69 7.50 1.58 -8.86
C PHE A 69 7.90 2.93 -8.27
N ASP A 70 7.47 3.99 -8.94
CA ASP A 70 7.63 5.34 -8.43
C ASP A 70 6.41 5.67 -7.57
N ILE A 71 6.62 5.91 -6.29
CA ILE A 71 5.51 6.14 -5.37
C ILE A 71 5.06 7.60 -5.31
N GLY A 72 5.70 8.47 -6.09
CA GLY A 72 5.28 9.87 -6.15
C GLY A 72 5.64 10.68 -4.93
N ASN A 73 5.00 11.83 -4.80
CA ASN A 73 5.21 12.73 -3.67
C ASN A 73 3.95 13.60 -3.50
N PHE A 74 3.99 14.57 -2.58
CA PHE A 74 2.83 15.42 -2.33
C PHE A 74 2.43 16.28 -3.52
N GLU A 75 3.37 16.61 -4.38
CA GLU A 75 3.06 17.38 -5.59
C GLU A 75 2.45 16.49 -6.67
N ASN A 76 2.80 15.21 -6.66
CA ASN A 76 2.30 14.25 -7.62
C ASN A 76 1.92 12.98 -6.86
N PRO A 77 0.79 12.99 -6.15
CA PRO A 77 0.41 11.91 -5.24
C PRO A 77 -0.17 10.71 -5.98
N GLN A 78 0.68 10.03 -6.69
CA GLN A 78 0.29 8.80 -7.39
C GLN A 78 1.47 7.85 -7.48
N VAL A 79 1.15 6.57 -7.53
CA VAL A 79 2.13 5.52 -7.79
C VAL A 79 2.10 5.26 -9.29
N SER A 80 3.27 5.13 -9.90
CA SER A 80 3.34 4.91 -11.34
C SER A 80 4.43 3.93 -11.69
N VAL A 81 4.35 3.41 -12.91
CA VAL A 81 5.39 2.57 -13.44
C VAL A 81 6.63 3.43 -13.64
N LYS A 82 7.73 3.01 -13.05
CA LYS A 82 8.96 3.77 -13.14
C LYS A 82 9.54 3.61 -14.54
N SER A 83 9.77 4.75 -15.19
CA SER A 83 10.33 4.78 -16.51
C SER A 83 11.87 4.83 -16.43
N ASN A 84 12.52 4.04 -17.20
CA ASN A 84 13.97 4.08 -17.29
C ASN A 84 14.43 4.91 -18.47
#